data_1e6bc837ba123dbe82c690e9591b21fd
#
_entry.id   1e6bc837ba123dbe82c690e9591b21fd
#
_cell.length_a   1.000
_cell.length_b   1.000
_cell.length_c   1.000
_cell.angle_alpha   90.00
_cell.angle_beta   90.00
_cell.angle_gamma   90.00
#
_symmetry.space_group_name_H-M   'P 1'
#
loop_
_entity.id
_entity.type
_entity.pdbx_description
1 polymer ?
#
loop_
_entity_poly.entity_id
_entity_poly.type
_entity_poly.pdbx_seq_one_letter_code
_entity_poly.pdbx_strand_id
1 'polypeptide(L)'
;MKVKEAIKITEGFTRTSKMPGLSYSLPAWECKTGSKLRKVKGSVCASCYALKGNYTRYPAIKAAQYRKLEAMKHPNWVQAMAAVIKRQKWFRWHDAGDIQDQQHLQKIFKICRLTPDTNHWLPTREAWIKDHLASKPDNLVIRFSPPMVGQRNDSWPNSSMVVESGATCPAPAQGGKCLDCRQCWDASIKIVSYGKH
;
A
#
# COMPACT_ATOMS: atom_id res chain seq x y z
N MET A 1 -21.54 10.65 7.10
CA MET A 1 -21.68 9.17 6.92
C MET A 1 -21.30 8.47 8.21
N LYS A 2 -22.16 7.56 8.71
CA LYS A 2 -21.85 6.71 9.88
C LYS A 2 -20.79 5.67 9.54
N VAL A 3 -19.92 5.30 10.50
CA VAL A 3 -18.83 4.32 10.25
C VAL A 3 -19.34 2.96 9.76
N LYS A 4 -20.46 2.47 10.33
CA LYS A 4 -21.05 1.19 9.91
C LYS A 4 -21.47 1.19 8.42
N GLU A 5 -22.02 2.30 7.95
CA GLU A 5 -22.38 2.51 6.54
C GLU A 5 -21.11 2.60 5.67
N ALA A 6 -20.11 3.37 6.11
CA ALA A 6 -18.83 3.49 5.39
C ALA A 6 -18.14 2.14 5.22
N ILE A 7 -18.14 1.29 6.25
CA ILE A 7 -17.57 -0.06 6.18
C ILE A 7 -18.31 -0.93 5.15
N LYS A 8 -19.63 -0.80 5.03
CA LYS A 8 -20.40 -1.53 3.99
C LYS A 8 -20.02 -1.09 2.59
N ILE A 9 -19.90 0.23 2.35
CA ILE A 9 -19.52 0.79 1.05
C ILE A 9 -18.09 0.40 0.66
N THR A 10 -17.16 0.37 1.61
CA THR A 10 -15.75 0.08 1.36
C THR A 10 -15.40 -1.41 1.39
N GLU A 11 -16.35 -2.29 1.71
CA GLU A 11 -16.11 -3.73 1.96
C GLU A 11 -15.07 -3.99 3.07
N GLY A 12 -14.98 -3.04 4.02
CA GLY A 12 -14.11 -3.14 5.19
C GLY A 12 -12.65 -2.77 4.95
N PHE A 13 -11.86 -2.96 6.00
CA PHE A 13 -10.44 -2.64 6.04
C PHE A 13 -9.64 -3.85 6.54
N THR A 14 -8.35 -3.86 6.26
CA THR A 14 -7.42 -4.86 6.78
C THR A 14 -6.71 -4.30 8.01
N ARG A 15 -6.60 -5.10 9.05
CA ARG A 15 -5.75 -4.83 10.20
C ARG A 15 -4.61 -5.84 10.18
N THR A 16 -3.43 -5.40 9.77
CA THR A 16 -2.25 -6.26 9.78
C THR A 16 -1.64 -6.31 11.18
N SER A 17 -1.15 -7.47 11.58
CA SER A 17 -0.48 -7.65 12.89
C SER A 17 0.88 -6.92 12.98
N LYS A 18 1.48 -6.61 11.82
CA LYS A 18 2.81 -6.00 11.70
C LYS A 18 2.78 -4.49 11.97
N MET A 19 1.77 -3.78 11.48
CA MET A 19 1.77 -2.33 11.38
C MET A 19 0.73 -1.68 12.30
N PRO A 20 0.94 -0.43 12.73
CA PRO A 20 -0.11 0.34 13.37
C PRO A 20 -1.19 0.74 12.35
N GLY A 21 -2.41 0.91 12.83
CA GLY A 21 -3.52 1.41 12.03
C GLY A 21 -4.13 0.38 11.06
N LEU A 22 -4.88 0.89 10.12
CA LEU A 22 -5.58 0.11 9.11
C LEU A 22 -4.86 0.16 7.76
N SER A 23 -5.18 -0.81 6.90
CA SER A 23 -4.80 -0.83 5.49
C SER A 23 -5.98 -1.20 4.60
N TYR A 24 -5.81 -1.02 3.29
CA TYR A 24 -6.81 -1.38 2.29
C TYR A 24 -6.19 -2.30 1.24
N SER A 25 -6.46 -3.61 1.32
CA SER A 25 -5.93 -4.60 0.40
C SER A 25 -6.73 -4.65 -0.90
N LEU A 26 -6.02 -4.81 -2.01
CA LEU A 26 -6.59 -5.16 -3.31
C LEU A 26 -6.03 -6.51 -3.76
N PRO A 27 -6.67 -7.19 -4.73
CA PRO A 27 -6.18 -8.45 -5.23
C PRO A 27 -4.85 -8.28 -5.96
N ALA A 28 -3.79 -8.93 -5.48
CA ALA A 28 -2.46 -8.87 -6.09
C ALA A 28 -2.42 -9.47 -7.51
N TRP A 29 -3.42 -10.28 -7.87
CA TRP A 29 -3.59 -10.81 -9.22
C TRP A 29 -3.87 -9.71 -10.25
N GLU A 30 -4.47 -8.60 -9.82
CA GLU A 30 -4.87 -7.45 -10.65
C GLU A 30 -3.83 -6.31 -10.68
N CYS A 31 -2.64 -6.50 -10.07
CA CYS A 31 -1.54 -5.55 -10.20
C CYS A 31 -1.14 -5.39 -11.67
N LYS A 32 -1.16 -4.18 -12.21
CA LYS A 32 -0.83 -3.92 -13.63
C LYS A 32 0.64 -4.21 -13.93
N THR A 33 1.55 -3.52 -13.25
CA THR A 33 3.00 -3.73 -13.37
C THR A 33 3.43 -5.05 -12.72
N GLY A 34 2.91 -5.37 -11.54
CA GLY A 34 3.27 -6.58 -10.80
C GLY A 34 2.95 -7.87 -11.54
N SER A 35 1.86 -7.95 -12.30
CA SER A 35 1.50 -9.14 -13.09
C SER A 35 2.52 -9.44 -14.21
N LYS A 36 3.09 -8.40 -14.82
CA LYS A 36 4.14 -8.51 -15.83
C LYS A 36 5.47 -8.95 -15.17
N LEU A 37 5.85 -8.27 -14.09
CA LEU A 37 7.08 -8.56 -13.36
C LEU A 37 7.10 -9.95 -12.72
N ARG A 38 5.96 -10.53 -12.42
CA ARG A 38 5.86 -11.90 -11.89
C ARG A 38 6.54 -12.95 -12.76
N LYS A 39 6.60 -12.70 -14.08
CA LYS A 39 7.23 -13.57 -15.07
C LYS A 39 8.75 -13.30 -15.23
N VAL A 40 9.28 -12.27 -14.58
CA VAL A 40 10.68 -11.85 -14.70
C VAL A 40 11.49 -12.43 -13.54
N LYS A 41 12.43 -13.31 -13.84
CA LYS A 41 13.34 -13.91 -12.86
C LYS A 41 14.14 -12.81 -12.13
N GLY A 42 14.23 -12.91 -10.81
CA GLY A 42 14.93 -11.92 -9.98
C GLY A 42 14.11 -10.67 -9.64
N SER A 43 12.90 -10.53 -10.21
CA SER A 43 12.01 -9.46 -9.79
C SER A 43 11.42 -9.74 -8.40
N VAL A 44 11.10 -8.66 -7.67
CA VAL A 44 10.44 -8.78 -6.37
C VAL A 44 9.05 -9.42 -6.51
N CYS A 45 8.36 -9.19 -7.62
CA CYS A 45 7.03 -9.75 -7.88
C CYS A 45 7.04 -11.23 -8.24
N ALA A 46 8.19 -11.81 -8.67
CA ALA A 46 8.31 -13.25 -8.94
C ALA A 46 8.09 -14.10 -7.67
N SER A 47 8.38 -13.52 -6.50
CA SER A 47 8.16 -14.16 -5.18
C SER A 47 7.16 -13.41 -4.33
N CYS A 48 6.16 -12.76 -4.92
CA CYS A 48 5.20 -11.91 -4.23
C CYS A 48 4.49 -12.64 -3.08
N TYR A 49 4.64 -12.13 -1.88
CA TYR A 49 4.02 -12.70 -0.66
C TYR A 49 2.49 -12.67 -0.71
N ALA A 50 1.90 -11.68 -1.40
CA ALA A 50 0.46 -11.52 -1.52
C ALA A 50 -0.19 -12.55 -2.49
N LEU A 51 0.62 -13.38 -3.14
CA LEU A 51 0.19 -14.53 -3.95
C LEU A 51 0.44 -15.86 -3.24
N LYS A 52 0.77 -15.80 -1.95
CA LYS A 52 1.08 -16.96 -1.09
C LYS A 52 0.40 -16.82 0.27
N GLY A 53 0.55 -17.82 1.12
CA GLY A 53 0.10 -17.77 2.50
C GLY A 53 -1.40 -17.48 2.65
N ASN A 54 -1.76 -16.65 3.61
CA ASN A 54 -3.15 -16.38 3.97
C ASN A 54 -3.97 -15.68 2.86
N TYR A 55 -3.33 -14.92 1.97
CA TYR A 55 -4.02 -14.26 0.86
C TYR A 55 -4.59 -15.25 -0.16
N THR A 56 -4.01 -16.44 -0.25
CA THR A 56 -4.44 -17.51 -1.18
C THR A 56 -5.09 -18.69 -0.47
N ARG A 57 -4.62 -19.00 0.76
CA ARG A 57 -5.12 -20.16 1.54
C ARG A 57 -6.61 -20.04 1.87
N TYR A 58 -7.08 -18.82 2.14
CA TYR A 58 -8.46 -18.58 2.53
C TYR A 58 -9.26 -17.94 1.39
N PRO A 59 -10.19 -18.68 0.73
CA PRO A 59 -11.02 -18.14 -0.36
C PRO A 59 -11.78 -16.87 0.03
N ALA A 60 -12.24 -16.77 1.29
CA ALA A 60 -12.93 -15.60 1.82
C ALA A 60 -12.06 -14.32 1.78
N ILE A 61 -10.75 -14.43 2.06
CA ILE A 61 -9.82 -13.29 1.99
C ILE A 61 -9.65 -12.85 0.54
N LYS A 62 -9.47 -13.80 -0.38
CA LYS A 62 -9.38 -13.50 -1.82
C LYS A 62 -10.66 -12.81 -2.31
N ALA A 63 -11.83 -13.37 -2.00
CA ALA A 63 -13.12 -12.80 -2.37
C ALA A 63 -13.32 -11.38 -1.82
N ALA A 64 -12.90 -11.13 -0.56
CA ALA A 64 -12.97 -9.80 0.05
C ALA A 64 -12.10 -8.77 -0.69
N GLN A 65 -10.93 -9.15 -1.21
CA GLN A 65 -10.09 -8.26 -2.00
C GLN A 65 -10.75 -7.87 -3.34
N TYR A 66 -11.42 -8.80 -4.00
CA TYR A 66 -12.18 -8.52 -5.24
C TYR A 66 -13.40 -7.63 -4.97
N ARG A 67 -14.14 -7.86 -3.87
CA ARG A 67 -15.22 -6.95 -3.47
C ARG A 67 -14.71 -5.54 -3.21
N LYS A 68 -13.55 -5.38 -2.57
CA LYS A 68 -12.91 -4.07 -2.35
C LYS A 68 -12.52 -3.39 -3.66
N LEU A 69 -12.03 -4.14 -4.62
CA LEU A 69 -11.72 -3.63 -5.96
C LEU A 69 -13.00 -3.10 -6.65
N GLU A 70 -14.09 -3.85 -6.56
CA GLU A 70 -15.38 -3.42 -7.10
C GLU A 70 -15.97 -2.22 -6.33
N ALA A 71 -15.85 -2.22 -5.00
CA ALA A 71 -16.32 -1.15 -4.14
C ALA A 71 -15.73 0.22 -4.52
N MET A 72 -14.53 0.28 -5.09
CA MET A 72 -13.90 1.52 -5.56
C MET A 72 -14.71 2.24 -6.63
N LYS A 73 -15.64 1.56 -7.32
CA LYS A 73 -16.55 2.14 -8.34
C LYS A 73 -17.75 2.85 -7.70
N HIS A 74 -18.03 2.58 -6.41
CA HIS A 74 -19.16 3.18 -5.72
C HIS A 74 -19.01 4.72 -5.63
N PRO A 75 -20.03 5.53 -5.98
CA PRO A 75 -19.92 7.00 -6.00
C PRO A 75 -19.49 7.61 -4.67
N ASN A 76 -19.91 7.02 -3.56
CA ASN A 76 -19.58 7.48 -2.21
C ASN A 76 -18.32 6.82 -1.61
N TRP A 77 -17.53 6.06 -2.41
CA TRP A 77 -16.37 5.35 -1.88
C TRP A 77 -15.34 6.28 -1.23
N VAL A 78 -15.06 7.43 -1.83
CA VAL A 78 -14.12 8.43 -1.28
C VAL A 78 -14.57 8.91 0.08
N GLN A 79 -15.85 9.29 0.23
CA GLN A 79 -16.42 9.77 1.49
C GLN A 79 -16.45 8.67 2.55
N ALA A 80 -16.74 7.44 2.13
CA ALA A 80 -16.76 6.29 3.01
C ALA A 80 -15.35 5.94 3.52
N MET A 81 -14.35 5.94 2.65
CA MET A 81 -12.94 5.77 3.04
C MET A 81 -12.52 6.85 4.04
N ALA A 82 -12.77 8.13 3.73
CA ALA A 82 -12.41 9.24 4.60
C ALA A 82 -13.10 9.16 5.97
N ALA A 83 -14.37 8.75 6.03
CA ALA A 83 -15.12 8.63 7.29
C ALA A 83 -14.49 7.63 8.28
N VAL A 84 -13.82 6.58 7.78
CA VAL A 84 -13.11 5.59 8.60
C VAL A 84 -11.68 6.02 8.87
N ILE A 85 -10.96 6.45 7.82
CA ILE A 85 -9.52 6.74 7.87
C ILE A 85 -9.21 7.94 8.78
N LYS A 86 -10.05 8.97 8.82
CA LYS A 86 -9.85 10.14 9.70
C LYS A 86 -9.75 9.81 11.21
N ARG A 87 -10.07 8.59 11.60
CA ARG A 87 -9.93 8.06 12.97
C ARG A 87 -8.61 7.34 13.21
N GLN A 88 -7.77 7.26 12.17
CA GLN A 88 -6.47 6.58 12.22
C GLN A 88 -5.35 7.62 12.22
N LYS A 89 -4.35 7.47 13.08
CA LYS A 89 -3.12 8.27 13.01
C LYS A 89 -2.24 7.83 11.84
N TRP A 90 -2.27 6.53 11.49
CA TRP A 90 -1.46 5.91 10.44
C TRP A 90 -2.35 5.07 9.54
N PHE A 91 -2.16 5.20 8.22
CA PHE A 91 -2.88 4.41 7.23
C PHE A 91 -1.92 3.95 6.13
N ARG A 92 -2.01 2.67 5.74
CA ARG A 92 -1.27 2.12 4.61
C ARG A 92 -2.21 1.80 3.45
N TRP A 93 -1.88 2.28 2.28
CA TRP A 93 -2.49 1.85 1.03
C TRP A 93 -1.84 0.54 0.57
N HIS A 94 -2.68 -0.44 0.19
CA HIS A 94 -2.28 -1.68 -0.47
C HIS A 94 -1.22 -2.50 0.29
N ASP A 95 -1.60 -3.10 1.41
CA ASP A 95 -0.82 -4.19 2.01
C ASP A 95 -0.75 -5.41 1.07
N ALA A 96 -1.72 -5.57 0.15
CA ALA A 96 -1.71 -6.42 -1.04
C ALA A 96 -2.34 -5.65 -2.20
N GLY A 97 -1.92 -5.94 -3.43
CA GLY A 97 -2.34 -5.20 -4.62
C GLY A 97 -1.53 -3.92 -4.85
N ASP A 98 -1.94 -3.14 -5.83
CA ASP A 98 -1.32 -1.85 -6.20
C ASP A 98 -2.37 -0.91 -6.82
N ILE A 99 -1.99 0.34 -7.08
CA ILE A 99 -2.78 1.33 -7.82
C ILE A 99 -3.26 0.73 -9.14
N GLN A 100 -4.54 0.95 -9.47
CA GLN A 100 -5.14 0.39 -10.68
C GLN A 100 -5.03 1.32 -11.89
N ASP A 101 -5.23 2.62 -11.67
CA ASP A 101 -5.22 3.63 -12.72
C ASP A 101 -5.12 5.04 -12.13
N GLN A 102 -5.13 6.04 -12.99
CA GLN A 102 -5.08 7.45 -12.62
C GLN A 102 -6.31 7.89 -11.81
N GLN A 103 -7.49 7.37 -12.11
CA GLN A 103 -8.70 7.71 -11.34
C GLN A 103 -8.59 7.21 -9.90
N HIS A 104 -8.03 6.02 -9.71
CA HIS A 104 -7.77 5.47 -8.38
C HIS A 104 -6.78 6.36 -7.61
N LEU A 105 -5.68 6.80 -8.24
CA LEU A 105 -4.72 7.72 -7.63
C LEU A 105 -5.38 9.02 -7.19
N GLN A 106 -6.21 9.63 -8.05
CA GLN A 106 -6.92 10.87 -7.72
C GLN A 106 -7.92 10.68 -6.56
N LYS A 107 -8.60 9.53 -6.49
CA LYS A 107 -9.45 9.19 -5.34
C LYS A 107 -8.64 9.11 -4.05
N ILE A 108 -7.45 8.49 -4.08
CA ILE A 108 -6.54 8.42 -2.93
C ILE A 108 -6.10 9.83 -2.50
N PHE A 109 -5.69 10.68 -3.44
CA PHE A 109 -5.31 12.06 -3.14
C PHE A 109 -6.46 12.85 -2.49
N LYS A 110 -7.68 12.68 -3.00
CA LYS A 110 -8.88 13.31 -2.41
C LYS A 110 -9.13 12.81 -0.98
N ILE A 111 -8.97 11.50 -0.73
CA ILE A 111 -9.12 10.93 0.62
C ILE A 111 -8.06 11.49 1.56
N CYS A 112 -6.80 11.57 1.15
CA CYS A 112 -5.73 12.15 1.97
C CYS A 112 -6.03 13.60 2.36
N ARG A 113 -6.52 14.43 1.42
CA ARG A 113 -6.94 15.82 1.73
C ARG A 113 -8.14 15.88 2.68
N LEU A 114 -9.04 14.92 2.65
CA LEU A 114 -10.19 14.81 3.56
C LEU A 114 -9.83 14.27 4.95
N THR A 115 -8.59 13.81 5.14
CA THR A 115 -8.09 13.20 6.37
C THR A 115 -6.72 13.79 6.74
N PRO A 116 -6.63 15.13 6.96
CA PRO A 116 -5.34 15.82 7.10
C PRO A 116 -4.52 15.36 8.31
N ASP A 117 -5.18 14.90 9.38
CA ASP A 117 -4.52 14.43 10.61
C ASP A 117 -4.04 12.96 10.53
N THR A 118 -4.30 12.27 9.41
CA THR A 118 -3.83 10.91 9.16
C THR A 118 -2.56 10.93 8.32
N ASN A 119 -1.53 10.21 8.74
CA ASN A 119 -0.34 9.98 7.93
C ASN A 119 -0.57 8.79 7.00
N HIS A 120 -0.46 9.00 5.70
CA HIS A 120 -0.67 7.98 4.67
C HIS A 120 0.64 7.50 4.08
N TRP A 121 0.73 6.20 3.84
CA TRP A 121 1.82 5.55 3.11
C TRP A 121 1.29 4.73 1.95
N LEU A 122 1.81 4.98 0.76
CA LEU A 122 1.49 4.29 -0.48
C LEU A 122 2.75 3.66 -1.08
N PRO A 123 3.01 2.36 -0.88
CA PRO A 123 3.98 1.63 -1.67
C PRO A 123 3.41 1.33 -3.06
N THR A 124 4.19 1.54 -4.11
CA THR A 124 3.75 1.27 -5.48
C THR A 124 4.89 0.88 -6.41
N ARG A 125 4.57 0.11 -7.46
CA ARG A 125 5.46 -0.18 -8.60
C ARG A 125 5.05 0.56 -9.86
N GLU A 126 3.98 1.33 -9.81
CA GLU A 126 3.45 2.07 -10.94
C GLU A 126 4.28 3.34 -11.16
N ALA A 127 5.26 3.28 -12.10
CA ALA A 127 6.23 4.35 -12.34
C ALA A 127 5.59 5.64 -12.87
N TRP A 128 4.47 5.55 -13.59
CA TRP A 128 3.74 6.70 -14.12
C TRP A 128 3.23 7.67 -13.03
N ILE A 129 3.12 7.20 -11.78
CA ILE A 129 2.73 8.06 -10.65
C ILE A 129 3.73 9.20 -10.43
N LYS A 130 4.97 9.07 -10.93
CA LYS A 130 6.00 10.11 -10.82
C LYS A 130 5.53 11.45 -11.38
N ASP A 131 4.77 11.43 -12.47
CA ASP A 131 4.25 12.62 -13.13
C ASP A 131 3.17 13.35 -12.30
N HIS A 132 2.64 12.69 -11.26
CA HIS A 132 1.63 13.24 -10.37
C HIS A 132 2.16 13.68 -9.00
N LEU A 133 3.46 13.56 -8.74
CA LEU A 133 4.05 13.88 -7.43
C LEU A 133 3.88 15.34 -7.04
N ALA A 134 3.85 16.28 -8.00
CA ALA A 134 3.64 17.69 -7.73
C ALA A 134 2.26 18.00 -7.11
N SER A 135 1.25 17.18 -7.37
CA SER A 135 -0.11 17.33 -6.84
C SER A 135 -0.41 16.46 -5.61
N LYS A 136 0.61 15.74 -5.13
CA LYS A 136 0.51 14.84 -3.97
C LYS A 136 0.16 15.63 -2.70
N PRO A 137 -0.80 15.17 -1.87
CA PRO A 137 -1.04 15.72 -0.55
C PRO A 137 0.17 15.55 0.39
N ASP A 138 0.40 16.55 1.27
CA ASP A 138 1.57 16.57 2.16
C ASP A 138 1.58 15.41 3.16
N ASN A 139 0.40 14.98 3.62
CA ASN A 139 0.23 13.86 4.54
C ASN A 139 0.33 12.47 3.86
N LEU A 140 0.76 12.40 2.59
CA LEU A 140 0.95 11.16 1.85
C LEU A 140 2.42 10.96 1.46
N VAL A 141 3.01 9.86 1.91
CA VAL A 141 4.32 9.39 1.45
C VAL A 141 4.11 8.29 0.40
N ILE A 142 4.52 8.57 -0.84
CA ILE A 142 4.52 7.60 -1.94
C ILE A 142 5.92 7.02 -2.05
N ARG A 143 6.08 5.71 -1.82
CA ARG A 143 7.36 5.01 -1.97
C ARG A 143 7.34 4.15 -3.22
N PHE A 144 8.11 4.57 -4.21
CA PHE A 144 8.33 3.76 -5.40
C PHE A 144 9.15 2.52 -5.05
N SER A 145 8.71 1.37 -5.49
CA SER A 145 9.34 0.08 -5.25
C SER A 145 9.94 -0.45 -6.55
N PRO A 146 11.27 -0.36 -6.75
CA PRO A 146 11.95 -0.83 -7.96
C PRO A 146 11.64 -2.31 -8.25
N PRO A 147 11.64 -2.72 -9.54
CA PRO A 147 11.20 -4.05 -9.93
C PRO A 147 12.11 -5.18 -9.46
N MET A 148 13.43 -4.97 -9.41
CA MET A 148 14.39 -6.04 -9.14
C MET A 148 14.85 -6.06 -7.67
N VAL A 149 15.17 -7.26 -7.17
CA VAL A 149 15.83 -7.42 -5.88
C VAL A 149 17.22 -6.76 -5.94
N GLY A 150 17.59 -6.02 -4.89
CA GLY A 150 18.84 -5.25 -4.82
C GLY A 150 18.80 -3.92 -5.60
N GLN A 151 17.77 -3.67 -6.38
CA GLN A 151 17.71 -2.45 -7.17
C GLN A 151 17.39 -1.24 -6.29
N ARG A 152 18.24 -0.21 -6.39
CA ARG A 152 18.07 1.10 -5.77
C ARG A 152 17.45 2.08 -6.78
N ASN A 153 16.69 3.04 -6.30
CA ASN A 153 16.16 4.14 -7.11
C ASN A 153 16.31 5.46 -6.37
N ASP A 154 17.14 6.34 -6.90
CA ASP A 154 17.44 7.66 -6.34
C ASP A 154 16.70 8.81 -7.06
N SER A 155 16.01 8.50 -8.17
CA SER A 155 15.27 9.51 -8.96
C SER A 155 13.88 9.83 -8.39
N TRP A 156 13.43 9.09 -7.38
CA TRP A 156 12.20 9.37 -6.65
C TRP A 156 12.51 10.05 -5.32
N PRO A 157 11.66 10.98 -4.85
CA PRO A 157 11.84 11.61 -3.54
C PRO A 157 11.83 10.58 -2.40
N ASN A 158 10.95 9.59 -2.49
CA ASN A 158 10.91 8.45 -1.57
C ASN A 158 10.82 7.15 -2.35
N SER A 159 11.63 6.18 -1.99
CA SER A 159 11.63 4.84 -2.58
C SER A 159 11.77 3.75 -1.52
N SER A 160 11.55 2.52 -1.94
CA SER A 160 11.89 1.33 -1.17
C SER A 160 12.77 0.42 -2.01
N MET A 161 13.47 -0.50 -1.38
CA MET A 161 14.19 -1.58 -2.08
C MET A 161 14.01 -2.88 -1.33
N VAL A 162 14.12 -4.00 -2.03
CA VAL A 162 14.16 -5.34 -1.45
C VAL A 162 15.59 -5.86 -1.55
N VAL A 163 16.16 -6.31 -0.43
CA VAL A 163 17.54 -6.78 -0.33
C VAL A 163 17.61 -8.21 0.21
N GLU A 164 18.65 -8.92 -0.14
CA GLU A 164 18.90 -10.27 0.40
C GLU A 164 19.33 -10.19 1.88
N SER A 165 20.10 -9.16 2.26
CA SER A 165 20.59 -8.93 3.64
C SER A 165 20.74 -7.43 3.91
N GLY A 166 20.90 -7.04 5.17
CA GLY A 166 21.16 -5.66 5.57
C GLY A 166 19.96 -4.72 5.38
N ALA A 167 18.73 -5.22 5.50
CA ALA A 167 17.53 -4.39 5.43
C ALA A 167 17.46 -3.36 6.56
N THR A 168 17.04 -2.12 6.23
CA THR A 168 16.86 -1.05 7.23
C THR A 168 15.56 -1.17 8.01
N CYS A 169 14.60 -1.95 7.53
CA CYS A 169 13.34 -2.23 8.23
C CYS A 169 13.60 -3.08 9.48
N PRO A 170 13.36 -2.59 10.71
CA PRO A 170 13.67 -3.32 11.94
C PRO A 170 12.66 -4.42 12.27
N ALA A 171 11.53 -4.48 11.59
CA ALA A 171 10.43 -5.37 11.95
C ALA A 171 10.81 -6.86 12.04
N PRO A 172 11.69 -7.44 11.19
CA PRO A 172 12.12 -8.83 11.36
C PRO A 172 12.78 -9.10 12.72
N ALA A 173 13.65 -8.18 13.17
CA ALA A 173 14.29 -8.28 14.48
C ALA A 173 13.36 -7.98 15.67
N GLN A 174 12.17 -7.43 15.39
CA GLN A 174 11.15 -7.05 16.37
C GLN A 174 9.95 -8.02 16.37
N GLY A 175 10.18 -9.31 16.12
CA GLY A 175 9.12 -10.31 16.07
C GLY A 175 8.07 -10.07 14.97
N GLY A 176 8.49 -9.49 13.85
CA GLY A 176 7.61 -9.16 12.72
C GLY A 176 6.72 -7.92 12.93
N LYS A 177 7.02 -7.07 13.91
CA LYS A 177 6.20 -5.89 14.26
C LYS A 177 6.96 -4.59 14.05
N CYS A 178 6.25 -3.54 13.62
CA CYS A 178 6.85 -2.21 13.45
C CYS A 178 7.13 -1.52 14.79
N LEU A 179 6.47 -1.90 15.87
CA LEU A 179 6.52 -1.23 17.17
C LEU A 179 6.46 0.31 16.98
N ASP A 180 7.47 1.06 17.44
CA ASP A 180 7.53 2.53 17.32
C ASP A 180 8.13 3.03 16.00
N CYS A 181 8.62 2.13 15.14
CA CYS A 181 9.17 2.51 13.84
C CYS A 181 8.08 3.04 12.91
N ARG A 182 8.33 4.22 12.29
CA ARG A 182 7.42 4.88 11.33
C ARG A 182 8.12 5.29 10.04
N GLN A 183 9.28 4.74 9.75
CA GLN A 183 10.10 5.08 8.57
C GLN A 183 9.31 5.06 7.24
N CYS A 184 8.34 4.15 7.09
CA CYS A 184 7.54 4.04 5.87
C CYS A 184 6.66 5.28 5.62
N TRP A 185 6.25 5.98 6.67
CA TRP A 185 5.42 7.20 6.63
C TRP A 185 6.25 8.49 6.73
N ASP A 186 7.55 8.40 6.87
CA ASP A 186 8.45 9.55 7.05
C ASP A 186 9.04 9.98 5.70
N ALA A 187 8.63 11.14 5.21
CA ALA A 187 9.09 11.68 3.93
C ALA A 187 10.57 12.10 3.97
N SER A 188 11.17 12.36 5.13
CA SER A 188 12.60 12.68 5.26
C SER A 188 13.50 11.48 4.97
N ILE A 189 12.99 10.26 5.14
CA ILE A 189 13.71 9.03 4.85
C ILE A 189 13.57 8.70 3.36
N LYS A 190 14.63 8.92 2.60
CA LYS A 190 14.63 8.73 1.15
C LYS A 190 14.39 7.28 0.74
N ILE A 191 15.06 6.32 1.38
CA ILE A 191 14.97 4.89 1.03
C ILE A 191 14.73 4.05 2.29
N VAL A 192 13.74 3.15 2.23
CA VAL A 192 13.53 2.10 3.22
C VAL A 192 13.77 0.75 2.54
N SER A 193 14.65 -0.07 3.10
CA SER A 193 14.89 -1.41 2.57
C SER A 193 14.22 -2.50 3.39
N TYR A 194 13.72 -3.52 2.71
CA TYR A 194 13.05 -4.69 3.27
C TYR A 194 13.80 -5.97 2.88
N GLY A 195 13.88 -6.93 3.80
CA GLY A 195 14.36 -8.27 3.47
C GLY A 195 13.47 -8.95 2.43
N LYS A 196 14.08 -9.73 1.56
CA LYS A 196 13.35 -10.59 0.63
C LYS A 196 12.58 -11.68 1.40
N HIS A 197 11.36 -11.93 0.99
CA HIS A 197 10.45 -12.94 1.57
C HIS A 197 10.49 -14.25 0.79
#